data_32848a79e1fa540e40de1df4893f179f
#
_entry.id   32848a79e1fa540e40de1df4893f179f
#
_cell.length_a   1.000
_cell.length_b   1.000
_cell.length_c   1.000
_cell.angle_alpha   90.00
_cell.angle_beta   90.00
_cell.angle_gamma   90.00
#
_symmetry.space_group_name_H-M   'P 1'
#
loop_
_entity.id
_entity.type
_entity.pdbx_description
1 polymer ?
#
loop_
_entity_poly.entity_id
_entity_poly.type
_entity_poly.pdbx_seq_one_letter_code
_entity_poly.pdbx_strand_id
1 'polypeptide(L)'
;MKIKLLISSLLMIGFTVLTYGQTDKFYPKLYKNYDSYKETSLKQRRIKHADIQPLINPLKSNPNYTVQKVGESVEGRSISMISVGTGKRNILLWSQMHGDEPTATQAIFDLINFLNSDDFPDEKKLILKKLKLHFIPMLNPDGAQQYKRRNALGIDLNRDALRLQTPEGRTLKRIRDSLDAEVGFNLHDQSRYYNAERTDKPATISYLATAYNYEKDVNKTRATSMKVISFMNDIIQNYAPGQVGRYNDDFEPRAFGDNIQKWGTSLILIESGGYQNDLEKQEIRKLNFVSILAALETLADKSYKKIKTKEYEKIPMNDRKMFDLKLEKLTFKKADKSFTIDLGVYRYEVDNTDHSNFFNRSQIVDIGDLSTYYGYETFNGSGYTITPGKVYTKGSSTPTKEEAIQLLKQGYLYYQTDKLIDHQDITFPMMLVSKEFMPQRLDLYIGLNPSFLLEKSGVITHAVVNGFLIDLEKGVDSSFRNALYLK
;
A
#
# COMPACT_ATOMS: atom_id res chain seq x y z
N MET A 1 -66.76 -17.98 -41.44
CA MET A 1 -65.37 -17.59 -41.47
C MET A 1 -65.20 -16.41 -40.50
N LYS A 2 -64.81 -16.68 -39.26
CA LYS A 2 -64.72 -15.66 -38.20
C LYS A 2 -63.22 -15.41 -37.92
N ILE A 3 -62.72 -14.21 -38.25
CA ILE A 3 -61.39 -13.74 -38.00
C ILE A 3 -61.34 -13.27 -36.52
N LYS A 4 -60.53 -13.90 -35.67
CA LYS A 4 -60.27 -13.47 -34.35
C LYS A 4 -59.07 -12.47 -34.37
N LEU A 5 -59.32 -11.22 -33.99
CA LEU A 5 -58.32 -10.22 -33.73
C LEU A 5 -57.65 -10.58 -32.39
N LEU A 6 -56.36 -10.85 -32.43
CA LEU A 6 -55.49 -10.89 -31.21
C LEU A 6 -55.00 -9.47 -30.95
N ILE A 7 -55.46 -8.87 -29.87
CA ILE A 7 -54.90 -7.63 -29.32
C ILE A 7 -53.73 -8.03 -28.43
N SER A 8 -52.51 -7.75 -28.89
CA SER A 8 -51.27 -7.90 -28.12
C SER A 8 -51.12 -6.67 -27.26
N SER A 9 -51.35 -6.78 -25.96
CA SER A 9 -51.05 -5.75 -24.96
C SER A 9 -49.57 -5.76 -24.69
N LEU A 10 -48.85 -4.75 -25.22
CA LEU A 10 -47.48 -4.44 -24.89
C LEU A 10 -47.45 -3.84 -23.47
N LEU A 11 -47.05 -4.65 -22.50
CA LEU A 11 -46.72 -4.14 -21.16
C LEU A 11 -45.40 -3.36 -21.26
N MET A 12 -45.47 -2.05 -21.30
CA MET A 12 -44.32 -1.16 -21.11
C MET A 12 -43.88 -1.27 -19.66
N ILE A 13 -42.86 -2.10 -19.38
CA ILE A 13 -42.12 -2.06 -18.14
C ILE A 13 -41.26 -0.80 -18.18
N GLY A 14 -41.77 0.26 -17.56
CA GLY A 14 -40.97 1.47 -17.30
C GLY A 14 -39.83 1.14 -16.36
N PHE A 15 -38.67 0.86 -16.90
CA PHE A 15 -37.42 0.94 -16.14
C PHE A 15 -37.24 2.40 -15.74
N THR A 16 -37.53 2.71 -14.50
CA THR A 16 -37.02 3.93 -13.85
C THR A 16 -35.51 3.82 -13.80
N VAL A 17 -34.84 4.34 -14.82
CA VAL A 17 -33.42 4.68 -14.79
C VAL A 17 -33.29 5.77 -13.77
N LEU A 18 -33.11 5.41 -12.50
CA LEU A 18 -32.75 6.30 -11.42
C LEU A 18 -31.35 6.84 -11.71
N THR A 19 -31.30 8.10 -12.11
CA THR A 19 -30.22 9.10 -11.99
C THR A 19 -28.82 8.60 -11.61
N TYR A 20 -28.26 7.69 -12.38
CA TYR A 20 -26.81 7.41 -12.42
C TYR A 20 -26.07 8.37 -13.38
N GLY A 21 -26.76 9.27 -14.05
CA GLY A 21 -26.22 10.05 -15.14
C GLY A 21 -25.21 11.16 -14.75
N GLN A 22 -25.04 11.44 -13.47
CA GLN A 22 -24.03 12.41 -12.99
C GLN A 22 -22.77 11.72 -12.51
N THR A 23 -22.89 10.55 -11.87
CA THR A 23 -21.77 9.71 -11.43
C THR A 23 -20.95 9.13 -12.58
N ASP A 24 -21.58 8.85 -13.72
CA ASP A 24 -20.91 8.29 -14.92
C ASP A 24 -19.82 9.22 -15.51
N LYS A 25 -19.82 10.50 -15.16
CA LYS A 25 -18.82 11.47 -15.67
C LYS A 25 -17.83 11.96 -14.61
N PHE A 26 -18.19 11.93 -13.32
CA PHE A 26 -17.38 12.47 -12.23
C PHE A 26 -16.10 11.65 -12.02
N TYR A 27 -16.23 10.39 -11.60
CA TYR A 27 -15.07 9.57 -11.27
C TYR A 27 -14.11 9.31 -12.43
N PRO A 28 -14.55 9.02 -13.67
CA PRO A 28 -13.64 8.87 -14.79
C PRO A 28 -12.83 10.12 -15.10
N LYS A 29 -13.44 11.31 -15.00
CA LYS A 29 -12.74 12.58 -15.17
C LYS A 29 -11.81 12.87 -14.01
N LEU A 30 -12.26 12.63 -12.77
CA LEU A 30 -11.46 12.78 -11.57
C LEU A 30 -10.19 11.92 -11.62
N TYR A 31 -10.34 10.63 -11.97
CA TYR A 31 -9.22 9.72 -12.11
C TYR A 31 -8.27 10.12 -13.24
N LYS A 32 -8.81 10.53 -14.39
CA LYS A 32 -8.02 10.99 -15.53
C LYS A 32 -7.23 12.26 -15.22
N ASN A 33 -7.83 13.20 -14.51
CA ASN A 33 -7.24 14.51 -14.21
C ASN A 33 -6.47 14.54 -12.88
N TYR A 34 -6.24 13.37 -12.26
CA TYR A 34 -5.63 13.29 -10.93
C TYR A 34 -4.31 14.06 -10.79
N ASP A 35 -3.46 14.04 -11.82
CA ASP A 35 -2.16 14.72 -11.78
C ASP A 35 -2.27 16.22 -11.57
N SER A 36 -3.44 16.84 -11.86
CA SER A 36 -3.72 18.25 -11.57
C SER A 36 -3.90 18.55 -10.08
N TYR A 37 -4.25 17.53 -9.29
CA TYR A 37 -4.49 17.66 -7.85
C TYR A 37 -3.34 17.11 -7.02
N LYS A 38 -2.48 16.31 -7.64
CA LYS A 38 -1.38 15.61 -6.97
C LYS A 38 -0.41 16.61 -6.35
N GLU A 39 -0.15 16.46 -5.04
CA GLU A 39 0.90 17.23 -4.36
C GLU A 39 2.28 16.75 -4.83
N THR A 40 2.93 17.59 -5.61
CA THR A 40 4.16 17.22 -6.32
C THR A 40 5.42 17.23 -5.47
N SER A 41 5.38 17.85 -4.29
CA SER A 41 6.50 17.82 -3.34
C SER A 41 6.61 16.47 -2.62
N LEU A 42 5.50 15.73 -2.50
CA LEU A 42 5.44 14.42 -1.85
C LEU A 42 5.55 13.29 -2.88
N LYS A 43 6.78 12.93 -3.25
CA LYS A 43 7.04 11.90 -4.30
C LYS A 43 7.40 10.53 -3.74
N GLN A 44 7.85 10.49 -2.49
CA GLN A 44 8.37 9.29 -1.83
C GLN A 44 7.56 8.98 -0.59
N ARG A 45 7.60 7.72 -0.16
CA ARG A 45 6.90 7.30 1.07
C ARG A 45 7.57 7.74 2.36
N ARG A 46 8.85 8.11 2.33
CA ARG A 46 9.60 8.53 3.52
C ARG A 46 9.37 10.00 3.83
N ILE A 47 8.10 10.30 4.16
CA ILE A 47 7.63 11.66 4.47
C ILE A 47 7.91 11.95 5.95
N LYS A 48 8.60 13.05 6.22
CA LYS A 48 8.90 13.55 7.56
C LYS A 48 7.96 14.68 7.97
N HIS A 49 7.92 14.99 9.25
CA HIS A 49 7.12 16.10 9.78
C HIS A 49 7.43 17.43 9.07
N ALA A 50 8.72 17.69 8.79
CA ALA A 50 9.14 18.90 8.10
C ALA A 50 8.59 19.03 6.67
N ASP A 51 8.36 17.91 5.97
CA ASP A 51 7.91 17.91 4.58
C ASP A 51 6.45 18.37 4.44
N ILE A 52 5.63 18.14 5.48
CA ILE A 52 4.22 18.53 5.44
C ILE A 52 3.96 19.95 5.98
N GLN A 53 4.89 20.58 6.71
CA GLN A 53 4.69 21.92 7.25
C GLN A 53 4.52 23.01 6.17
N PRO A 54 5.29 22.99 5.05
CA PRO A 54 5.09 23.91 3.94
C PRO A 54 3.70 23.80 3.28
N LEU A 55 3.07 22.61 3.37
CA LEU A 55 1.73 22.38 2.82
C LEU A 55 0.62 22.83 3.77
N ILE A 56 0.86 22.78 5.08
CA ILE A 56 -0.10 23.18 6.12
C ILE A 56 -0.10 24.71 6.32
N ASN A 57 1.07 25.34 6.32
CA ASN A 57 1.20 26.75 6.67
C ASN A 57 0.37 27.71 5.79
N PRO A 58 0.31 27.57 4.46
CA PRO A 58 -0.52 28.43 3.61
C PRO A 58 -2.02 28.35 3.93
N LEU A 59 -2.50 27.19 4.40
CA LEU A 59 -3.90 26.99 4.76
C LEU A 59 -4.34 27.82 5.97
N LYS A 60 -3.40 28.25 6.83
CA LYS A 60 -3.69 29.12 7.99
C LYS A 60 -4.23 30.49 7.58
N SER A 61 -3.85 30.98 6.40
CA SER A 61 -4.31 32.26 5.84
C SER A 61 -5.46 32.09 4.85
N ASN A 62 -5.86 30.87 4.53
CA ASN A 62 -6.97 30.60 3.64
C ASN A 62 -8.30 30.62 4.42
N PRO A 63 -9.25 31.53 4.13
CA PRO A 63 -10.49 31.71 4.89
C PRO A 63 -11.42 30.47 4.86
N ASN A 64 -11.23 29.56 3.91
CA ASN A 64 -12.03 28.35 3.80
C ASN A 64 -11.57 27.27 4.80
N TYR A 65 -10.40 27.42 5.41
CA TYR A 65 -9.80 26.43 6.29
C TYR A 65 -9.63 26.96 7.72
N THR A 66 -9.70 26.04 8.66
CA THR A 66 -9.26 26.27 10.04
C THR A 66 -8.14 25.30 10.33
N VAL A 67 -6.94 25.81 10.61
CA VAL A 67 -5.77 24.99 10.98
C VAL A 67 -5.48 25.19 12.46
N GLN A 68 -5.43 24.09 13.20
CA GLN A 68 -5.18 24.09 14.64
C GLN A 68 -4.04 23.12 14.99
N LYS A 69 -3.11 23.55 15.87
CA LYS A 69 -2.23 22.63 16.58
C LYS A 69 -3.07 21.94 17.65
N VAL A 70 -3.36 20.66 17.47
CA VAL A 70 -4.25 19.90 18.36
C VAL A 70 -3.50 19.05 19.39
N GLY A 71 -2.19 18.95 19.27
CA GLY A 71 -1.35 18.21 20.21
C GLY A 71 0.11 18.28 19.84
N GLU A 72 0.91 17.54 20.59
CA GLU A 72 2.34 17.32 20.33
C GLU A 72 2.63 15.83 20.52
N SER A 73 3.64 15.35 19.79
CA SER A 73 4.21 14.02 19.99
C SER A 73 5.09 13.95 21.22
N VAL A 74 5.63 12.77 21.51
CA VAL A 74 6.57 12.57 22.64
C VAL A 74 7.79 13.47 22.51
N GLU A 75 8.31 13.68 21.30
CA GLU A 75 9.48 14.55 21.05
C GLU A 75 9.10 16.02 20.75
N GLY A 76 7.85 16.42 21.02
CA GLY A 76 7.40 17.82 20.93
C GLY A 76 7.05 18.28 19.50
N ARG A 77 6.97 17.38 18.51
CA ARG A 77 6.51 17.75 17.15
C ARG A 77 5.03 18.02 17.16
N SER A 78 4.61 19.09 16.48
CA SER A 78 3.20 19.49 16.43
C SER A 78 2.34 18.48 15.67
N ILE A 79 1.16 18.17 16.24
CA ILE A 79 0.09 17.45 15.55
C ILE A 79 -0.93 18.51 15.12
N SER A 80 -1.14 18.62 13.81
CA SER A 80 -2.04 19.61 13.21
C SER A 80 -3.35 18.96 12.77
N MET A 81 -4.47 19.70 12.96
CA MET A 81 -5.75 19.36 12.39
C MET A 81 -6.16 20.46 11.41
N ILE A 82 -6.53 20.08 10.19
CA ILE A 82 -7.01 20.95 9.11
C ILE A 82 -8.50 20.69 8.95
N SER A 83 -9.32 21.73 9.06
CA SER A 83 -10.78 21.62 8.96
C SER A 83 -11.30 22.46 7.80
N VAL A 84 -12.27 21.91 7.02
CA VAL A 84 -12.91 22.58 5.89
C VAL A 84 -14.37 22.15 5.78
N GLY A 85 -15.22 23.04 5.24
CA GLY A 85 -16.66 22.79 5.07
C GLY A 85 -17.52 23.38 6.18
N THR A 86 -18.80 23.58 5.86
CA THR A 86 -19.80 24.24 6.73
C THR A 86 -20.93 23.30 7.15
N GLY A 87 -20.86 22.04 6.74
CA GLY A 87 -21.84 21.02 7.09
C GLY A 87 -21.88 20.73 8.59
N LYS A 88 -23.01 20.17 9.05
CA LYS A 88 -23.21 19.82 10.47
C LYS A 88 -22.66 18.46 10.86
N ARG A 89 -22.30 17.63 9.87
CA ARG A 89 -21.81 16.26 10.11
C ARG A 89 -20.29 16.28 10.10
N ASN A 90 -19.68 15.99 11.24
CA ASN A 90 -18.24 15.97 11.39
C ASN A 90 -17.66 14.61 10.88
N ILE A 91 -16.72 14.70 9.98
CA ILE A 91 -15.99 13.57 9.42
C ILE A 91 -14.52 13.73 9.81
N LEU A 92 -13.96 12.78 10.53
CA LEU A 92 -12.58 12.79 11.00
C LEU A 92 -11.73 11.81 10.20
N LEU A 93 -10.69 12.30 9.55
CA LEU A 93 -9.72 11.48 8.80
C LEU A 93 -8.34 11.63 9.45
N TRP A 94 -7.68 10.51 9.76
CA TRP A 94 -6.30 10.55 10.25
C TRP A 94 -5.43 9.53 9.53
N SER A 95 -4.18 9.90 9.30
CA SER A 95 -3.16 9.08 8.68
C SER A 95 -1.89 9.06 9.52
N GLN A 96 -0.94 8.22 9.13
CA GLN A 96 0.34 8.03 9.82
C GLN A 96 0.21 7.92 11.35
N MET A 97 -0.78 7.18 11.81
CA MET A 97 -0.80 6.60 13.16
C MET A 97 0.42 5.67 13.33
N HIS A 98 0.78 4.95 12.28
CA HIS A 98 2.07 4.31 12.14
C HIS A 98 2.94 5.18 11.22
N GLY A 99 4.14 5.52 11.67
CA GLY A 99 4.98 6.49 10.97
C GLY A 99 5.47 6.04 9.59
N ASP A 100 5.51 4.73 9.36
CA ASP A 100 5.89 4.08 8.10
C ASP A 100 4.72 3.82 7.13
N GLU A 101 3.54 4.42 7.39
CA GLU A 101 2.32 4.24 6.60
C GLU A 101 1.83 5.57 5.99
N PRO A 102 2.55 6.20 5.07
CA PRO A 102 2.31 7.57 4.60
C PRO A 102 1.41 7.69 3.36
N THR A 103 0.96 6.57 2.75
CA THR A 103 0.28 6.62 1.44
C THR A 103 -0.94 7.53 1.47
N ALA A 104 -1.77 7.41 2.50
CA ALA A 104 -2.95 8.26 2.64
C ALA A 104 -2.64 9.67 3.14
N THR A 105 -1.49 9.92 3.79
CA THR A 105 -1.02 11.29 4.09
C THR A 105 -0.86 12.08 2.80
N GLN A 106 -0.25 11.49 1.77
CA GLN A 106 -0.12 12.10 0.46
C GLN A 106 -1.49 12.36 -0.16
N ALA A 107 -2.40 11.37 -0.12
CA ALA A 107 -3.75 11.49 -0.66
C ALA A 107 -4.58 12.58 0.05
N ILE A 108 -4.36 12.83 1.35
CA ILE A 108 -5.01 13.95 2.07
C ILE A 108 -4.60 15.31 1.46
N PHE A 109 -3.32 15.51 1.13
CA PHE A 109 -2.89 16.76 0.47
C PHE A 109 -3.41 16.86 -0.96
N ASP A 110 -3.53 15.75 -1.69
CA ASP A 110 -4.20 15.72 -2.99
C ASP A 110 -5.69 16.12 -2.88
N LEU A 111 -6.37 15.64 -1.83
CA LEU A 111 -7.75 16.04 -1.53
C LEU A 111 -7.86 17.54 -1.23
N ILE A 112 -6.93 18.11 -0.47
CA ILE A 112 -6.90 19.53 -0.17
C ILE A 112 -6.68 20.34 -1.46
N ASN A 113 -5.77 19.91 -2.34
CA ASN A 113 -5.54 20.54 -3.64
C ASN A 113 -6.79 20.45 -4.53
N PHE A 114 -7.45 19.29 -4.57
CA PHE A 114 -8.73 19.13 -5.28
C PHE A 114 -9.81 20.09 -4.73
N LEU A 115 -9.95 20.18 -3.41
CA LEU A 115 -10.93 21.09 -2.80
C LEU A 115 -10.65 22.57 -3.11
N ASN A 116 -9.39 22.94 -3.35
CA ASN A 116 -8.96 24.28 -3.74
C ASN A 116 -9.03 24.55 -5.25
N SER A 117 -9.17 23.54 -6.10
CA SER A 117 -9.26 23.70 -7.56
C SER A 117 -10.58 24.34 -7.99
N ASP A 118 -10.70 24.73 -9.25
CA ASP A 118 -11.97 25.20 -9.84
C ASP A 118 -12.82 24.06 -10.40
N ASP A 119 -12.27 22.85 -10.49
CA ASP A 119 -12.94 21.69 -11.03
C ASP A 119 -14.09 21.20 -10.11
N PHE A 120 -15.11 20.59 -10.70
CA PHE A 120 -16.21 19.91 -10.00
C PHE A 120 -16.89 20.76 -8.90
N PRO A 121 -17.32 21.99 -9.22
CA PRO A 121 -17.86 22.93 -8.22
C PRO A 121 -19.12 22.40 -7.52
N ASP A 122 -19.97 21.67 -8.23
CA ASP A 122 -21.23 21.13 -7.67
C ASP A 122 -20.98 20.00 -6.68
N GLU A 123 -20.08 19.07 -7.00
CA GLU A 123 -19.70 17.96 -6.13
C GLU A 123 -18.99 18.48 -4.87
N LYS A 124 -18.04 19.40 -5.01
CA LYS A 124 -17.37 20.06 -3.89
C LYS A 124 -18.35 20.83 -3.01
N LYS A 125 -19.27 21.59 -3.62
CA LYS A 125 -20.32 22.33 -2.91
C LYS A 125 -21.24 21.38 -2.14
N LEU A 126 -21.63 20.24 -2.74
CA LEU A 126 -22.43 19.23 -2.07
C LEU A 126 -21.69 18.70 -0.83
N ILE A 127 -20.45 18.25 -1.00
CA ILE A 127 -19.63 17.71 0.09
C ILE A 127 -19.47 18.74 1.21
N LEU A 128 -18.94 19.93 0.91
CA LEU A 128 -18.59 20.96 1.91
C LEU A 128 -19.81 21.61 2.59
N LYS A 129 -20.98 21.64 1.95
CA LYS A 129 -22.23 22.14 2.54
C LYS A 129 -22.87 21.11 3.48
N LYS A 130 -22.67 19.81 3.25
CA LYS A 130 -23.28 18.72 4.04
C LYS A 130 -22.37 18.19 5.12
N LEU A 131 -21.07 18.21 4.88
CA LEU A 131 -20.03 17.65 5.75
C LEU A 131 -19.09 18.76 6.22
N LYS A 132 -18.52 18.56 7.42
CA LYS A 132 -17.36 19.29 7.90
C LYS A 132 -16.22 18.29 8.04
N LEU A 133 -15.19 18.46 7.24
CA LEU A 133 -14.07 17.55 7.15
C LEU A 133 -12.95 18.01 8.08
N HIS A 134 -12.36 17.07 8.81
CA HIS A 134 -11.27 17.31 9.75
C HIS A 134 -10.15 16.31 9.44
N PHE A 135 -9.00 16.79 8.99
CA PHE A 135 -7.84 15.99 8.62
C PHE A 135 -6.74 16.10 9.68
N ILE A 136 -6.24 14.98 10.15
CA ILE A 136 -4.98 14.87 10.90
C ILE A 136 -4.00 14.11 9.99
N PRO A 137 -3.21 14.81 9.13
CA PRO A 137 -2.40 14.16 8.10
C PRO A 137 -1.31 13.25 8.67
N MET A 138 -0.79 13.57 9.85
CA MET A 138 0.30 12.82 10.48
C MET A 138 0.07 12.80 12.00
N LEU A 139 -0.43 11.68 12.51
CA LEU A 139 -0.72 11.52 13.94
C LEU A 139 0.54 11.17 14.74
N ASN A 140 1.49 10.44 14.15
CA ASN A 140 2.76 9.99 14.75
C ASN A 140 3.98 10.60 14.04
N PRO A 141 4.27 11.89 14.26
CA PRO A 141 5.37 12.54 13.58
C PRO A 141 6.76 12.04 14.01
N ASP A 142 6.90 11.46 15.21
CA ASP A 142 8.15 10.87 15.67
C ASP A 142 8.44 9.55 14.95
N GLY A 143 7.43 8.70 14.81
CA GLY A 143 7.53 7.48 14.00
C GLY A 143 7.79 7.80 12.53
N ALA A 144 7.13 8.82 11.96
CA ALA A 144 7.36 9.28 10.59
C ALA A 144 8.81 9.77 10.38
N GLN A 145 9.40 10.47 11.36
CA GLN A 145 10.79 10.94 11.31
C GLN A 145 11.78 9.80 11.12
N GLN A 146 11.49 8.63 11.70
CA GLN A 146 12.33 7.43 11.67
C GLN A 146 11.81 6.37 10.67
N TYR A 147 10.76 6.67 9.94
CA TYR A 147 10.04 5.73 9.08
C TYR A 147 9.74 4.40 9.80
N LYS A 148 9.16 4.50 11.00
CA LYS A 148 8.86 3.37 11.88
C LYS A 148 7.40 3.35 12.31
N ARG A 149 6.86 2.15 12.46
CA ARG A 149 5.50 1.93 12.92
C ARG A 149 5.21 2.60 14.27
N ARG A 150 6.11 2.45 15.23
CA ARG A 150 5.91 2.86 16.63
C ARG A 150 6.34 4.31 16.86
N ASN A 151 5.80 4.94 17.91
CA ASN A 151 6.23 6.28 18.33
C ASN A 151 7.61 6.26 19.03
N ALA A 152 8.10 7.41 19.50
CA ALA A 152 9.41 7.54 20.16
C ALA A 152 9.55 6.69 21.42
N LEU A 153 8.47 6.32 22.10
CA LEU A 153 8.49 5.40 23.25
C LEU A 153 8.48 3.92 22.84
N GLY A 154 8.47 3.59 21.55
CA GLY A 154 8.31 2.22 21.08
C GLY A 154 6.88 1.67 21.21
N ILE A 155 5.89 2.54 21.46
CA ILE A 155 4.49 2.15 21.61
C ILE A 155 3.82 2.16 20.23
N ASP A 156 3.09 1.08 19.92
CA ASP A 156 2.16 1.02 18.81
C ASP A 156 0.89 1.81 19.18
N LEU A 157 0.69 2.96 18.51
CA LEU A 157 -0.46 3.82 18.81
C LEU A 157 -1.79 3.08 18.61
N ASN A 158 -1.87 2.17 17.63
CA ASN A 158 -3.07 1.35 17.41
C ASN A 158 -3.20 0.19 18.42
N ARG A 159 -2.49 0.26 19.56
CA ARG A 159 -2.63 -0.62 20.75
C ARG A 159 -2.76 0.19 22.04
N ASP A 160 -3.04 1.50 21.93
CA ASP A 160 -3.09 2.42 23.08
C ASP A 160 -4.49 2.94 23.42
N ALA A 161 -5.53 2.53 22.70
CA ALA A 161 -6.88 3.09 22.83
C ALA A 161 -7.53 2.87 24.23
N LEU A 162 -7.14 1.84 24.96
CA LEU A 162 -7.71 1.58 26.31
C LEU A 162 -7.08 2.43 27.41
N ARG A 163 -5.76 2.62 27.37
CA ARG A 163 -5.03 3.27 28.46
C ARG A 163 -4.60 4.68 28.13
N LEU A 164 -4.54 5.04 26.85
CA LEU A 164 -4.17 6.37 26.36
C LEU A 164 -2.84 6.87 26.98
N GLN A 165 -1.83 6.01 26.95
CA GLN A 165 -0.53 6.28 27.57
C GLN A 165 0.29 7.31 26.77
N THR A 166 0.05 7.41 25.45
CA THR A 166 0.76 8.30 24.56
C THR A 166 0.07 9.65 24.37
N PRO A 167 0.81 10.75 24.18
CA PRO A 167 0.20 12.05 23.91
C PRO A 167 -0.58 12.05 22.57
N GLU A 168 -0.11 11.30 21.56
CA GLU A 168 -0.76 11.12 20.27
C GLU A 168 -2.12 10.41 20.43
N GLY A 169 -2.14 9.31 21.19
CA GLY A 169 -3.37 8.56 21.48
C GLY A 169 -4.40 9.41 22.25
N ARG A 170 -3.96 10.15 23.27
CA ARG A 170 -4.83 11.10 23.99
C ARG A 170 -5.36 12.19 23.07
N THR A 171 -4.55 12.68 22.15
CA THR A 171 -4.95 13.70 21.16
C THR A 171 -6.05 13.17 20.27
N LEU A 172 -5.87 11.99 19.65
CA LEU A 172 -6.87 11.40 18.77
C LEU A 172 -8.21 11.18 19.49
N LYS A 173 -8.18 10.61 20.71
CA LYS A 173 -9.38 10.37 21.52
C LYS A 173 -10.12 11.68 21.83
N ARG A 174 -9.40 12.69 22.33
CA ARG A 174 -9.96 14.01 22.66
C ARG A 174 -10.59 14.69 21.45
N ILE A 175 -9.92 14.65 20.28
CA ILE A 175 -10.46 15.26 19.06
C ILE A 175 -11.70 14.51 18.60
N ARG A 176 -11.68 13.18 18.55
CA ARG A 176 -12.87 12.39 18.21
C ARG A 176 -14.07 12.76 19.10
N ASP A 177 -13.85 12.87 20.41
CA ASP A 177 -14.90 13.19 21.37
C ASP A 177 -15.40 14.64 21.22
N SER A 178 -14.49 15.61 21.07
CA SER A 178 -14.85 17.03 20.94
C SER A 178 -15.62 17.33 19.64
N LEU A 179 -15.36 16.58 18.58
CA LEU A 179 -16.06 16.69 17.31
C LEU A 179 -17.38 15.92 17.29
N ASP A 180 -17.59 14.98 18.22
CA ASP A 180 -18.65 13.98 18.11
C ASP A 180 -18.72 13.41 16.69
N ALA A 181 -17.56 12.93 16.19
CA ALA A 181 -17.39 12.57 14.80
C ALA A 181 -18.37 11.45 14.41
N GLU A 182 -19.22 11.73 13.41
CA GLU A 182 -20.20 10.76 12.91
C GLU A 182 -19.54 9.62 12.14
N VAL A 183 -18.51 9.96 11.33
CA VAL A 183 -17.71 8.99 10.57
C VAL A 183 -16.23 9.27 10.78
N GLY A 184 -15.46 8.21 10.96
CA GLY A 184 -14.00 8.25 11.08
C GLY A 184 -13.32 7.44 9.97
N PHE A 185 -12.22 7.96 9.43
CA PHE A 185 -11.34 7.23 8.51
C PHE A 185 -10.01 6.97 9.20
N ASN A 186 -9.70 5.69 9.42
CA ASN A 186 -8.42 5.23 9.92
C ASN A 186 -7.59 4.75 8.72
N LEU A 187 -6.58 5.54 8.37
CA LEU A 187 -5.86 5.38 7.10
C LEU A 187 -4.49 4.74 7.35
N HIS A 188 -4.34 3.53 6.85
CA HIS A 188 -3.19 2.66 7.06
C HIS A 188 -2.55 2.18 5.76
N ASP A 189 -1.38 1.58 5.89
CA ASP A 189 -0.73 0.77 4.87
C ASP A 189 -0.58 -0.66 5.36
N GLN A 190 -0.91 -1.64 4.51
CA GLN A 190 -0.73 -3.06 4.78
C GLN A 190 0.46 -3.65 4.03
N SER A 191 0.79 -4.90 4.38
CA SER A 191 1.79 -5.68 3.66
C SER A 191 1.41 -5.85 2.19
N ARG A 192 2.37 -5.63 1.27
CA ARG A 192 2.21 -5.87 -0.16
C ARG A 192 1.96 -7.34 -0.52
N TYR A 193 2.19 -8.26 0.41
CA TYR A 193 2.04 -9.71 0.18
C TYR A 193 0.62 -10.23 0.34
N TYR A 194 -0.35 -9.34 0.63
CA TYR A 194 -1.76 -9.68 0.57
C TYR A 194 -2.29 -9.66 -0.87
N ASN A 195 -3.08 -10.67 -1.20
CA ASN A 195 -3.89 -10.76 -2.42
C ASN A 195 -5.38 -10.80 -2.07
N ALA A 196 -6.24 -10.51 -3.05
CA ALA A 196 -7.65 -10.84 -2.95
C ALA A 196 -7.79 -12.37 -2.95
N GLU A 197 -8.52 -12.90 -2.00
CA GLU A 197 -8.60 -14.34 -1.70
C GLU A 197 -8.74 -15.19 -2.98
N ARG A 198 -7.87 -16.21 -3.10
CA ARG A 198 -7.83 -17.19 -4.21
C ARG A 198 -7.58 -16.58 -5.60
N THR A 199 -6.95 -15.43 -5.67
CA THR A 199 -6.58 -14.81 -6.95
C THR A 199 -5.11 -14.42 -6.97
N ASP A 200 -4.57 -14.23 -8.17
CA ASP A 200 -3.23 -13.66 -8.41
C ASP A 200 -3.19 -12.12 -8.28
N LYS A 201 -4.32 -11.51 -7.92
CA LYS A 201 -4.45 -10.06 -7.81
C LYS A 201 -3.99 -9.58 -6.45
N PRO A 202 -3.04 -8.65 -6.35
CA PRO A 202 -2.69 -8.06 -5.06
C PRO A 202 -3.91 -7.35 -4.47
N ALA A 203 -4.07 -7.42 -3.15
CA ALA A 203 -5.02 -6.59 -2.42
C ALA A 203 -4.45 -5.16 -2.34
N THR A 204 -4.56 -4.44 -3.47
CA THR A 204 -3.97 -3.11 -3.67
C THR A 204 -4.54 -2.09 -2.70
N ILE A 205 -5.83 -2.19 -2.44
CA ILE A 205 -6.51 -1.46 -1.37
C ILE A 205 -7.41 -2.44 -0.62
N SER A 206 -7.43 -2.35 0.69
CA SER A 206 -8.35 -3.16 1.48
C SER A 206 -9.14 -2.29 2.43
N TYR A 207 -10.35 -2.73 2.71
CA TYR A 207 -11.27 -2.02 3.59
C TYR A 207 -11.64 -2.86 4.80
N LEU A 208 -11.98 -2.17 5.89
CA LEU A 208 -12.54 -2.80 7.07
C LEU A 208 -13.58 -1.91 7.72
N ALA A 209 -14.79 -2.45 7.91
CA ALA A 209 -15.77 -1.99 8.89
C ALA A 209 -15.47 -2.71 10.20
N THR A 210 -14.70 -2.09 11.10
CA THR A 210 -14.14 -2.73 12.28
C THR A 210 -15.24 -3.28 13.21
N ALA A 211 -14.94 -4.38 13.88
CA ALA A 211 -15.80 -4.88 14.97
C ALA A 211 -15.73 -3.95 16.17
N TYR A 212 -16.73 -3.99 17.04
CA TYR A 212 -16.75 -3.28 18.31
C TYR A 212 -16.89 -4.21 19.51
N ASN A 213 -17.05 -5.51 19.25
CA ASN A 213 -17.11 -6.59 20.23
C ASN A 213 -16.61 -7.91 19.62
N TYR A 214 -16.40 -8.92 20.46
CA TYR A 214 -15.91 -10.23 20.04
C TYR A 214 -16.92 -11.01 19.19
N GLU A 215 -18.21 -10.76 19.36
CA GLU A 215 -19.31 -11.38 18.62
C GLU A 215 -19.40 -10.84 17.19
N LYS A 216 -18.66 -9.75 16.88
CA LYS A 216 -18.66 -9.07 15.56
C LYS A 216 -20.06 -8.60 15.12
N ASP A 217 -20.88 -8.20 16.10
CA ASP A 217 -22.22 -7.70 15.84
C ASP A 217 -22.24 -6.52 14.88
N VAL A 218 -23.36 -6.38 14.17
CA VAL A 218 -23.58 -5.29 13.21
C VAL A 218 -24.63 -4.32 13.78
N ASN A 219 -24.15 -3.31 14.50
CA ASN A 219 -24.98 -2.19 14.94
C ASN A 219 -25.15 -1.14 13.83
N LYS A 220 -25.86 -0.04 14.13
CA LYS A 220 -26.12 1.04 13.15
C LYS A 220 -24.83 1.68 12.62
N THR A 221 -23.82 1.91 13.47
CA THR A 221 -22.55 2.55 13.07
C THR A 221 -21.75 1.63 12.16
N ARG A 222 -21.56 0.36 12.52
CA ARG A 222 -20.87 -0.62 11.70
C ARG A 222 -21.61 -0.87 10.37
N ALA A 223 -22.95 -0.96 10.40
CA ALA A 223 -23.75 -1.07 9.17
C ALA A 223 -23.54 0.14 8.23
N THR A 224 -23.37 1.34 8.78
CA THR A 224 -23.05 2.53 7.98
C THR A 224 -21.68 2.38 7.29
N SER A 225 -20.64 1.99 8.03
CA SER A 225 -19.30 1.73 7.47
C SER A 225 -19.34 0.68 6.37
N MET A 226 -20.01 -0.46 6.60
CA MET A 226 -20.16 -1.54 5.59
C MET A 226 -20.79 -1.03 4.29
N LYS A 227 -21.84 -0.20 4.39
CA LYS A 227 -22.54 0.35 3.22
C LYS A 227 -21.68 1.37 2.45
N VAL A 228 -20.99 2.24 3.16
CA VAL A 228 -20.09 3.22 2.54
C VAL A 228 -18.92 2.50 1.86
N ILE A 229 -18.31 1.51 2.51
CA ILE A 229 -17.25 0.68 1.94
C ILE A 229 -17.73 -0.04 0.67
N SER A 230 -18.96 -0.56 0.65
CA SER A 230 -19.50 -1.19 -0.55
C SER A 230 -19.56 -0.21 -1.72
N PHE A 231 -19.97 1.03 -1.50
CA PHE A 231 -19.96 2.07 -2.53
C PHE A 231 -18.53 2.40 -2.99
N MET A 232 -17.59 2.54 -2.04
CA MET A 232 -16.17 2.76 -2.35
C MET A 232 -15.61 1.63 -3.22
N ASN A 233 -15.90 0.38 -2.88
CA ASN A 233 -15.50 -0.79 -3.66
C ASN A 233 -16.03 -0.72 -5.09
N ASP A 234 -17.33 -0.44 -5.27
CA ASP A 234 -17.93 -0.38 -6.60
C ASP A 234 -17.24 0.66 -7.50
N ILE A 235 -16.84 1.79 -6.94
CA ILE A 235 -16.07 2.82 -7.68
C ILE A 235 -14.65 2.32 -8.00
N ILE A 236 -13.94 1.77 -7.02
CA ILE A 236 -12.54 1.36 -7.18
C ILE A 236 -12.38 0.16 -8.11
N GLN A 237 -13.37 -0.72 -8.21
CA GLN A 237 -13.36 -1.83 -9.18
C GLN A 237 -13.23 -1.36 -10.64
N ASN A 238 -13.57 -0.12 -10.98
CA ASN A 238 -13.37 0.44 -12.32
C ASN A 238 -11.89 0.75 -12.62
N TYR A 239 -11.04 0.88 -11.60
CA TYR A 239 -9.63 1.31 -11.73
C TYR A 239 -8.63 0.23 -11.31
N ALA A 240 -9.02 -0.60 -10.36
CA ALA A 240 -8.24 -1.72 -9.86
C ALA A 240 -9.12 -3.00 -9.77
N PRO A 241 -9.58 -3.53 -10.91
CA PRO A 241 -10.53 -4.65 -10.95
C PRO A 241 -9.95 -5.91 -10.32
N GLY A 242 -10.67 -6.46 -9.33
CA GLY A 242 -10.25 -7.64 -8.58
C GLY A 242 -9.11 -7.40 -7.58
N GLN A 243 -8.68 -6.15 -7.38
CA GLN A 243 -7.56 -5.80 -6.48
C GLN A 243 -8.02 -5.13 -5.18
N VAL A 244 -9.28 -5.30 -4.83
CA VAL A 244 -9.82 -4.82 -3.56
C VAL A 244 -10.01 -6.01 -2.62
N GLY A 245 -9.49 -5.88 -1.39
CA GLY A 245 -9.63 -6.88 -0.35
C GLY A 245 -10.46 -6.39 0.84
N ARG A 246 -10.84 -7.31 1.70
CA ARG A 246 -11.43 -7.05 3.01
C ARG A 246 -10.48 -7.55 4.08
N TYR A 247 -10.09 -6.66 5.00
CA TYR A 247 -9.20 -7.02 6.09
C TYR A 247 -9.94 -7.84 7.16
N ASN A 248 -9.21 -8.63 7.96
CA ASN A 248 -9.77 -9.40 9.06
C ASN A 248 -10.43 -8.49 10.11
N ASP A 249 -11.65 -8.82 10.54
CA ASP A 249 -12.46 -8.06 11.48
C ASP A 249 -12.44 -8.65 12.92
N ASP A 250 -11.40 -9.39 13.29
CA ASP A 250 -11.21 -9.83 14.66
C ASP A 250 -11.09 -8.61 15.61
N PHE A 251 -11.89 -8.61 16.66
CA PHE A 251 -11.93 -7.50 17.62
C PHE A 251 -10.63 -7.42 18.41
N GLU A 252 -9.90 -6.31 18.26
CA GLU A 252 -8.72 -5.99 19.07
C GLU A 252 -9.05 -4.85 20.05
N PRO A 253 -9.31 -5.17 21.34
CA PRO A 253 -9.79 -4.18 22.31
C PRO A 253 -8.85 -3.01 22.57
N ARG A 254 -7.56 -3.11 22.18
CA ARG A 254 -6.59 -2.01 22.30
C ARG A 254 -6.50 -1.15 21.05
N ALA A 255 -7.11 -1.58 19.92
CA ALA A 255 -7.02 -0.84 18.67
C ALA A 255 -7.95 0.38 18.67
N PHE A 256 -7.46 1.50 18.12
CA PHE A 256 -8.27 2.71 17.97
C PHE A 256 -9.43 2.51 17.01
N GLY A 257 -9.24 1.76 15.93
CA GLY A 257 -10.31 1.47 14.98
C GLY A 257 -11.53 0.88 15.66
N ASP A 258 -11.34 -0.19 16.40
CA ASP A 258 -12.38 -0.94 17.12
C ASP A 258 -13.02 -0.11 18.23
N ASN A 259 -12.21 0.64 18.97
CA ASN A 259 -12.72 1.49 20.05
C ASN A 259 -13.49 2.70 19.51
N ILE A 260 -13.04 3.36 18.46
CA ILE A 260 -13.77 4.47 17.83
C ILE A 260 -15.12 3.99 17.30
N GLN A 261 -15.17 2.79 16.70
CA GLN A 261 -16.43 2.13 16.33
C GLN A 261 -17.30 1.87 17.57
N LYS A 262 -16.73 1.35 18.65
CA LYS A 262 -17.42 1.12 19.92
C LYS A 262 -17.91 2.41 20.58
N TRP A 263 -17.19 3.52 20.44
CA TRP A 263 -17.58 4.83 20.97
C TRP A 263 -18.65 5.54 20.13
N GLY A 264 -19.17 4.90 19.07
CA GLY A 264 -20.33 5.38 18.32
C GLY A 264 -20.00 6.13 17.01
N THR A 265 -18.75 6.21 16.58
CA THR A 265 -18.35 6.71 15.27
C THR A 265 -18.38 5.59 14.25
N SER A 266 -19.00 5.80 13.08
CA SER A 266 -18.93 4.84 11.97
C SER A 266 -17.52 4.81 11.39
N LEU A 267 -16.74 3.78 11.69
CA LEU A 267 -15.35 3.72 11.28
C LEU A 267 -15.15 3.00 9.95
N ILE A 268 -14.39 3.62 9.08
CA ILE A 268 -13.90 3.08 7.81
C ILE A 268 -12.38 3.00 7.91
N LEU A 269 -11.85 1.80 7.90
CA LEU A 269 -10.41 1.59 7.83
C LEU A 269 -10.03 1.32 6.37
N ILE A 270 -8.96 1.96 5.90
CA ILE A 270 -8.38 1.78 4.58
C ILE A 270 -6.94 1.32 4.76
N GLU A 271 -6.58 0.23 4.08
CA GLU A 271 -5.23 -0.33 4.04
C GLU A 271 -4.67 -0.22 2.62
N SER A 272 -3.58 0.52 2.47
CA SER A 272 -2.85 0.64 1.21
C SER A 272 -1.85 -0.50 1.06
N GLY A 273 -2.11 -1.43 0.13
CA GLY A 273 -1.33 -2.66 -0.05
C GLY A 273 -0.18 -2.54 -1.03
N GLY A 274 -0.13 -3.45 -2.00
CA GLY A 274 0.85 -3.48 -3.08
C GLY A 274 0.20 -3.30 -4.46
N TYR A 275 0.97 -2.80 -5.41
CA TYR A 275 0.59 -2.70 -6.81
C TYR A 275 1.79 -3.00 -7.69
N GLN A 276 1.56 -3.53 -8.90
CA GLN A 276 2.62 -3.90 -9.83
C GLN A 276 3.46 -2.67 -10.20
N ASN A 277 4.77 -2.74 -10.02
CA ASN A 277 5.72 -1.67 -10.37
C ASN A 277 5.48 -0.31 -9.68
N ASP A 278 4.78 -0.30 -8.54
CA ASP A 278 4.46 0.92 -7.78
C ASP A 278 5.19 0.93 -6.42
N LEU A 279 6.50 1.01 -6.45
CA LEU A 279 7.36 0.95 -5.27
C LEU A 279 7.05 2.07 -4.25
N GLU A 280 6.79 3.28 -4.74
CA GLU A 280 6.46 4.46 -3.93
C GLU A 280 4.95 4.64 -3.72
N LYS A 281 4.14 3.61 -4.03
CA LYS A 281 2.68 3.57 -3.85
C LYS A 281 1.93 4.76 -4.47
N GLN A 282 2.39 5.27 -5.61
CA GLN A 282 1.80 6.46 -6.24
C GLN A 282 0.46 6.16 -6.92
N GLU A 283 0.29 4.97 -7.50
CA GLU A 283 -1.02 4.52 -8.00
C GLU A 283 -1.97 4.23 -6.84
N ILE A 284 -1.47 3.61 -5.77
CA ILE A 284 -2.28 3.35 -4.57
C ILE A 284 -2.71 4.67 -3.89
N ARG A 285 -1.85 5.69 -3.87
CA ARG A 285 -2.17 7.06 -3.44
C ARG A 285 -3.36 7.63 -4.22
N LYS A 286 -3.34 7.49 -5.55
CA LYS A 286 -4.43 7.90 -6.45
C LYS A 286 -5.72 7.15 -6.14
N LEU A 287 -5.64 5.85 -5.90
CA LEU A 287 -6.81 5.04 -5.51
C LEU A 287 -7.36 5.47 -4.14
N ASN A 288 -6.52 5.82 -3.16
CA ASN A 288 -6.96 6.39 -1.88
C ASN A 288 -7.71 7.71 -2.09
N PHE A 289 -7.17 8.62 -2.91
CA PHE A 289 -7.78 9.88 -3.25
C PHE A 289 -9.20 9.69 -3.81
N VAL A 290 -9.36 8.84 -4.81
CA VAL A 290 -10.67 8.53 -5.42
C VAL A 290 -11.59 7.85 -4.42
N SER A 291 -11.10 6.91 -3.65
CA SER A 291 -11.84 6.12 -2.67
C SER A 291 -12.42 7.00 -1.55
N ILE A 292 -11.61 7.92 -1.01
CA ILE A 292 -12.05 8.85 0.04
C ILE A 292 -13.10 9.81 -0.53
N LEU A 293 -12.91 10.34 -1.74
CA LEU A 293 -13.91 11.20 -2.38
C LEU A 293 -15.23 10.47 -2.62
N ALA A 294 -15.18 9.20 -3.05
CA ALA A 294 -16.38 8.37 -3.19
C ALA A 294 -17.14 8.22 -1.86
N ALA A 295 -16.41 7.98 -0.78
CA ALA A 295 -17.01 7.92 0.54
C ALA A 295 -17.63 9.25 0.96
N LEU A 296 -16.94 10.38 0.75
CA LEU A 296 -17.44 11.71 1.11
C LEU A 296 -18.70 12.09 0.32
N GLU A 297 -18.75 11.79 -0.98
CA GLU A 297 -19.91 12.04 -1.83
C GLU A 297 -21.13 11.25 -1.33
N THR A 298 -20.99 9.91 -1.21
CA THR A 298 -22.11 9.05 -0.76
C THR A 298 -22.55 9.37 0.67
N LEU A 299 -21.66 9.88 1.53
CA LEU A 299 -22.02 10.39 2.84
C LEU A 299 -22.79 11.70 2.73
N ALA A 300 -22.40 12.63 1.84
CA ALA A 300 -23.05 13.92 1.68
C ALA A 300 -24.48 13.83 1.15
N ASP A 301 -24.71 13.02 0.14
CA ASP A 301 -26.04 12.80 -0.46
C ASP A 301 -26.86 11.67 0.21
N LYS A 302 -26.23 10.90 1.09
CA LYS A 302 -26.79 9.73 1.81
C LYS A 302 -27.18 8.56 0.91
N SER A 303 -26.66 8.46 -0.31
CA SER A 303 -26.96 7.38 -1.26
C SER A 303 -26.55 6.00 -0.72
N TYR A 304 -25.50 5.92 0.14
CA TYR A 304 -25.11 4.67 0.83
C TYR A 304 -26.28 3.99 1.56
N LYS A 305 -27.31 4.74 1.98
CA LYS A 305 -28.48 4.15 2.69
C LYS A 305 -29.26 3.13 1.87
N LYS A 306 -29.18 3.23 0.53
CA LYS A 306 -29.82 2.31 -0.41
C LYS A 306 -29.08 0.96 -0.51
N ILE A 307 -27.82 0.91 -0.09
CA ILE A 307 -26.95 -0.28 -0.16
C ILE A 307 -27.27 -1.21 1.01
N LYS A 308 -27.25 -2.50 0.76
CA LYS A 308 -27.45 -3.54 1.79
C LYS A 308 -26.10 -3.93 2.37
N THR A 309 -26.04 -4.22 3.67
CA THR A 309 -24.80 -4.64 4.35
C THR A 309 -24.17 -5.89 3.77
N LYS A 310 -24.98 -6.81 3.22
CA LYS A 310 -24.49 -8.01 2.53
C LYS A 310 -23.59 -7.75 1.32
N GLU A 311 -23.65 -6.56 0.72
CA GLU A 311 -22.77 -6.20 -0.41
C GLU A 311 -21.31 -6.07 0.08
N TYR A 312 -21.09 -5.61 1.32
CA TYR A 312 -19.78 -5.58 1.95
C TYR A 312 -19.15 -6.98 2.07
N GLU A 313 -19.95 -7.98 2.36
CA GLU A 313 -19.49 -9.37 2.54
C GLU A 313 -19.03 -10.02 1.23
N LYS A 314 -19.42 -9.46 0.07
CA LYS A 314 -18.97 -9.91 -1.25
C LYS A 314 -17.54 -9.49 -1.58
N ILE A 315 -16.98 -8.49 -0.87
CA ILE A 315 -15.59 -8.12 -1.04
C ILE A 315 -14.72 -9.29 -0.54
N PRO A 316 -13.83 -9.85 -1.38
CA PRO A 316 -13.01 -11.00 -0.99
C PRO A 316 -12.13 -10.68 0.22
N MET A 317 -11.87 -11.67 1.06
CA MET A 317 -10.93 -11.50 2.18
C MET A 317 -9.51 -11.31 1.67
N ASN A 318 -8.68 -10.67 2.48
CA ASN A 318 -7.24 -10.70 2.28
C ASN A 318 -6.71 -12.11 2.52
N ASP A 319 -5.92 -12.61 1.57
CA ASP A 319 -5.11 -13.81 1.73
C ASP A 319 -3.63 -13.41 1.56
N ARG A 320 -2.69 -14.12 2.20
CA ARG A 320 -1.27 -13.76 2.17
C ARG A 320 -0.49 -14.75 1.30
N LYS A 321 -0.70 -14.66 -0.02
CA LYS A 321 -0.18 -15.61 -1.00
C LYS A 321 0.71 -14.97 -2.09
N MET A 322 1.17 -13.72 -1.91
CA MET A 322 2.04 -13.04 -2.86
C MET A 322 3.52 -13.17 -2.46
N PHE A 323 4.40 -13.28 -3.46
CA PHE A 323 5.84 -13.09 -3.35
C PHE A 323 6.28 -11.90 -4.21
N ASP A 324 7.45 -11.32 -3.92
CA ASP A 324 8.07 -10.38 -4.85
C ASP A 324 8.55 -11.10 -6.11
N LEU A 325 9.20 -12.26 -5.92
CA LEU A 325 9.65 -13.12 -7.01
C LEU A 325 9.25 -14.56 -6.71
N LYS A 326 8.56 -15.19 -7.64
CA LYS A 326 8.29 -16.61 -7.65
C LYS A 326 9.08 -17.28 -8.78
N LEU A 327 9.94 -18.19 -8.44
CA LEU A 327 10.68 -19.00 -9.39
C LEU A 327 10.09 -20.42 -9.40
N GLU A 328 9.57 -20.85 -10.53
CA GLU A 328 8.86 -22.13 -10.65
C GLU A 328 9.72 -23.19 -11.36
N LYS A 329 9.58 -24.44 -10.95
CA LYS A 329 10.11 -25.62 -11.66
C LYS A 329 11.62 -25.56 -11.92
N LEU A 330 12.38 -24.94 -11.01
CA LEU A 330 13.85 -24.95 -11.09
C LEU A 330 14.45 -26.30 -10.75
N THR A 331 15.48 -26.71 -11.45
CA THR A 331 16.29 -27.86 -11.07
C THR A 331 17.33 -27.46 -10.02
N PHE A 332 17.29 -28.08 -8.86
CA PHE A 332 18.30 -27.97 -7.80
C PHE A 332 19.04 -29.31 -7.62
N LYS A 333 20.37 -29.26 -7.64
CA LYS A 333 21.22 -30.44 -7.40
C LYS A 333 21.74 -30.45 -5.98
N LYS A 334 21.45 -31.54 -5.23
CA LYS A 334 21.99 -31.79 -3.89
C LYS A 334 22.62 -33.18 -3.86
N ALA A 335 23.92 -33.23 -3.61
CA ALA A 335 24.73 -34.42 -3.85
C ALA A 335 24.55 -34.93 -5.30
N ASP A 336 24.28 -36.21 -5.49
CA ASP A 336 24.11 -36.84 -6.81
C ASP A 336 22.65 -36.84 -7.30
N LYS A 337 21.76 -36.10 -6.61
CA LYS A 337 20.32 -36.07 -6.92
C LYS A 337 19.89 -34.72 -7.45
N SER A 338 18.93 -34.75 -8.36
CA SER A 338 18.28 -33.55 -8.90
C SER A 338 16.83 -33.50 -8.40
N PHE A 339 16.40 -32.29 -8.02
CA PHE A 339 15.05 -32.01 -7.53
C PHE A 339 14.46 -30.89 -8.35
N THR A 340 13.16 -30.95 -8.66
CA THR A 340 12.41 -29.82 -9.22
C THR A 340 11.69 -29.12 -8.07
N ILE A 341 11.94 -27.83 -7.91
CA ILE A 341 11.42 -27.04 -6.81
C ILE A 341 10.96 -25.66 -7.27
N ASP A 342 10.04 -25.07 -6.51
CA ASP A 342 9.70 -23.66 -6.61
C ASP A 342 10.37 -22.91 -5.45
N LEU A 343 10.63 -21.60 -5.66
CA LEU A 343 11.16 -20.69 -4.64
C LEU A 343 10.30 -19.45 -4.55
N GLY A 344 9.90 -19.08 -3.32
CA GLY A 344 9.23 -17.82 -2.99
C GLY A 344 10.21 -16.86 -2.31
N VAL A 345 10.29 -15.62 -2.83
CA VAL A 345 11.24 -14.60 -2.36
C VAL A 345 10.50 -13.37 -1.90
N TYR A 346 10.88 -12.84 -0.73
CA TYR A 346 10.52 -11.51 -0.25
C TYR A 346 11.71 -10.55 -0.34
N ARG A 347 11.42 -9.29 -0.70
CA ARG A 347 12.35 -8.15 -0.74
C ARG A 347 11.99 -7.18 0.38
N TYR A 348 12.76 -7.15 1.45
CA TYR A 348 12.56 -6.24 2.57
C TYR A 348 13.30 -4.92 2.33
N GLU A 349 12.66 -3.82 2.63
CA GLU A 349 13.28 -2.50 2.59
C GLU A 349 14.20 -2.31 3.81
N VAL A 350 15.39 -1.81 3.57
CA VAL A 350 16.37 -1.41 4.58
C VAL A 350 16.68 0.05 4.35
N ASP A 351 16.32 0.88 5.31
CA ASP A 351 16.54 2.32 5.20
C ASP A 351 18.01 2.67 5.25
N ASN A 352 18.37 3.74 4.54
CA ASN A 352 19.65 4.41 4.75
C ASN A 352 19.68 5.11 6.12
N THR A 353 20.84 5.67 6.50
CA THR A 353 21.08 6.20 7.85
C THR A 353 20.15 7.36 8.22
N ASP A 354 19.74 8.19 7.27
CA ASP A 354 18.87 9.34 7.49
C ASP A 354 17.38 9.06 7.24
N HIS A 355 17.05 7.81 6.91
CA HIS A 355 15.68 7.38 6.56
C HIS A 355 15.05 8.18 5.42
N SER A 356 15.85 8.61 4.44
CA SER A 356 15.36 9.31 3.24
C SER A 356 15.19 8.41 2.03
N ASN A 357 15.88 7.25 2.03
CA ASN A 357 15.89 6.28 0.95
C ASN A 357 16.11 4.87 1.50
N PHE A 358 16.06 3.85 0.66
CA PHE A 358 16.23 2.45 1.04
C PHE A 358 16.86 1.63 -0.08
N PHE A 359 17.41 0.48 0.29
CA PHE A 359 17.75 -0.63 -0.58
C PHE A 359 17.01 -1.89 -0.14
N ASN A 360 17.10 -2.98 -0.89
CA ASN A 360 16.45 -4.23 -0.51
C ASN A 360 17.45 -5.23 0.10
N ARG A 361 16.95 -5.97 1.08
CA ARG A 361 17.54 -7.23 1.54
C ARG A 361 16.52 -8.33 1.34
N SER A 362 16.87 -9.34 0.57
CA SER A 362 15.91 -10.37 0.19
C SER A 362 16.17 -11.69 0.90
N GLN A 363 15.12 -12.49 1.02
CA GLN A 363 15.17 -13.82 1.61
C GLN A 363 14.28 -14.79 0.85
N ILE A 364 14.71 -16.03 0.72
CA ILE A 364 13.84 -17.17 0.40
C ILE A 364 12.91 -17.37 1.60
N VAL A 365 11.61 -17.30 1.39
CA VAL A 365 10.61 -17.43 2.45
C VAL A 365 9.82 -18.74 2.35
N ASP A 366 9.85 -19.40 1.20
CA ASP A 366 9.25 -20.72 1.02
C ASP A 366 9.93 -21.49 -0.11
N ILE A 367 9.95 -22.82 -0.01
CA ILE A 367 10.59 -23.76 -0.95
C ILE A 367 9.70 -25.00 -1.12
N GLY A 368 9.43 -25.39 -2.35
CA GLY A 368 8.74 -26.66 -2.63
C GLY A 368 7.63 -26.49 -3.65
N ASP A 369 6.41 -26.94 -3.34
CA ASP A 369 5.23 -26.74 -4.16
C ASP A 369 4.54 -25.42 -3.80
N LEU A 370 4.74 -24.41 -4.63
CA LEU A 370 4.15 -23.09 -4.47
C LEU A 370 3.01 -22.84 -5.48
N SER A 371 2.35 -23.90 -5.96
CA SER A 371 1.29 -23.82 -6.97
C SER A 371 0.07 -22.97 -6.57
N THR A 372 -0.15 -22.79 -5.25
CA THR A 372 -1.24 -21.96 -4.71
C THR A 372 -0.80 -20.56 -4.31
N TYR A 373 0.43 -20.17 -4.63
CA TYR A 373 1.02 -18.86 -4.38
C TYR A 373 1.27 -18.13 -5.69
N TYR A 374 1.38 -16.82 -5.62
CA TYR A 374 1.54 -15.92 -6.75
C TYR A 374 2.78 -15.04 -6.58
N GLY A 375 3.31 -14.51 -7.68
CA GLY A 375 4.43 -13.57 -7.67
C GLY A 375 4.05 -12.25 -8.34
N TYR A 376 4.53 -11.13 -7.79
CA TYR A 376 4.57 -9.89 -8.58
C TYR A 376 5.38 -10.11 -9.85
N GLU A 377 6.46 -10.89 -9.72
CA GLU A 377 7.26 -11.40 -10.82
C GLU A 377 7.26 -12.94 -10.73
N THR A 378 6.94 -13.62 -11.82
CA THR A 378 6.97 -15.09 -11.89
C THR A 378 7.84 -15.53 -13.04
N PHE A 379 8.78 -16.44 -12.79
CA PHE A 379 9.68 -17.01 -13.78
C PHE A 379 9.48 -18.52 -13.88
N ASN A 380 9.16 -19.01 -15.07
CA ASN A 380 9.12 -20.45 -15.34
C ASN A 380 10.51 -20.97 -15.60
N GLY A 381 11.10 -21.63 -14.61
CA GLY A 381 12.44 -22.18 -14.62
C GLY A 381 12.56 -23.59 -15.19
N SER A 382 11.56 -24.08 -15.95
CA SER A 382 11.64 -25.41 -16.57
C SER A 382 12.87 -25.52 -17.47
N GLY A 383 13.74 -26.50 -17.19
CA GLY A 383 14.99 -26.71 -17.87
C GLY A 383 16.15 -25.84 -17.41
N TYR A 384 15.93 -24.97 -16.41
CA TYR A 384 17.01 -24.24 -15.76
C TYR A 384 17.53 -24.96 -14.52
N THR A 385 18.84 -24.96 -14.35
CA THR A 385 19.53 -25.44 -13.16
C THR A 385 20.05 -24.26 -12.33
N ILE A 386 19.82 -24.30 -11.03
CA ILE A 386 20.42 -23.36 -10.09
C ILE A 386 21.90 -23.70 -9.93
N THR A 387 22.79 -22.72 -10.20
CA THR A 387 24.25 -22.88 -10.07
C THR A 387 24.84 -21.79 -9.17
N PRO A 388 25.88 -22.14 -8.36
CA PRO A 388 26.57 -21.14 -7.55
C PRO A 388 27.37 -20.19 -8.42
N GLY A 389 27.53 -18.94 -7.93
CA GLY A 389 28.39 -17.96 -8.57
C GLY A 389 29.82 -17.99 -8.08
N LYS A 390 30.77 -17.55 -8.91
CA LYS A 390 32.18 -17.36 -8.58
C LYS A 390 32.44 -15.97 -8.04
N VAL A 391 33.58 -15.80 -7.33
CA VAL A 391 34.08 -14.48 -6.92
C VAL A 391 35.03 -13.93 -7.99
N TYR A 392 34.81 -12.71 -8.42
CA TYR A 392 35.73 -11.97 -9.28
C TYR A 392 36.68 -11.13 -8.42
N THR A 393 37.99 -11.39 -8.52
CA THR A 393 39.03 -10.84 -7.62
C THR A 393 39.98 -9.85 -8.30
N LYS A 394 39.89 -9.66 -9.62
CA LYS A 394 40.89 -8.93 -10.40
C LYS A 394 40.62 -7.42 -10.56
N GLY A 395 39.65 -6.85 -9.87
CA GLY A 395 39.23 -5.48 -10.07
C GLY A 395 39.92 -4.49 -9.12
N SER A 396 40.63 -3.49 -9.66
CA SER A 396 41.10 -2.31 -8.92
C SER A 396 40.11 -1.13 -8.99
N SER A 397 39.17 -1.18 -9.92
CA SER A 397 38.10 -0.18 -10.14
C SER A 397 36.73 -0.86 -10.14
N THR A 398 35.71 -0.13 -9.73
CA THR A 398 34.32 -0.60 -9.84
C THR A 398 33.97 -0.76 -11.33
N PRO A 399 33.50 -1.94 -11.78
CA PRO A 399 33.11 -2.15 -13.17
C PRO A 399 31.86 -1.35 -13.50
N THR A 400 31.68 -1.06 -14.79
CA THR A 400 30.40 -0.55 -15.30
C THR A 400 29.30 -1.61 -15.17
N LYS A 401 28.04 -1.22 -15.32
CA LYS A 401 26.92 -2.17 -15.29
C LYS A 401 27.01 -3.19 -16.42
N GLU A 402 27.46 -2.75 -17.59
CA GLU A 402 27.67 -3.59 -18.78
C GLU A 402 28.77 -4.63 -18.51
N GLU A 403 29.91 -4.21 -17.93
CA GLU A 403 30.99 -5.11 -17.54
C GLU A 403 30.50 -6.12 -16.47
N ALA A 404 29.71 -5.67 -15.50
CA ALA A 404 29.13 -6.54 -14.49
C ALA A 404 28.21 -7.60 -15.11
N ILE A 405 27.37 -7.24 -16.09
CA ILE A 405 26.55 -8.19 -16.83
C ILE A 405 27.42 -9.22 -17.59
N GLN A 406 28.52 -8.80 -18.19
CA GLN A 406 29.45 -9.75 -18.85
C GLN A 406 30.11 -10.71 -17.85
N LEU A 407 30.45 -10.22 -16.67
CA LEU A 407 30.97 -11.06 -15.58
C LEU A 407 29.93 -12.09 -15.10
N LEU A 408 28.66 -11.70 -14.98
CA LEU A 408 27.57 -12.62 -14.66
C LEU A 408 27.42 -13.74 -15.71
N LYS A 409 27.51 -13.41 -17.01
CA LYS A 409 27.50 -14.41 -18.11
C LYS A 409 28.67 -15.41 -18.03
N GLN A 410 29.81 -14.99 -17.46
CA GLN A 410 30.99 -15.84 -17.23
C GLN A 410 30.91 -16.64 -15.91
N GLY A 411 29.84 -16.50 -15.15
CA GLY A 411 29.62 -17.22 -13.90
C GLY A 411 30.12 -16.51 -12.64
N TYR A 412 30.51 -15.22 -12.73
CA TYR A 412 30.88 -14.43 -11.56
C TYR A 412 29.65 -13.73 -11.00
N LEU A 413 29.27 -14.08 -9.78
CA LEU A 413 28.13 -13.50 -9.07
C LEU A 413 28.58 -12.43 -8.06
N TYR A 414 29.78 -12.61 -7.51
CA TYR A 414 30.35 -11.80 -6.45
C TYR A 414 31.51 -10.96 -7.00
N TYR A 415 31.51 -9.68 -6.64
CA TYR A 415 32.60 -8.76 -6.97
C TYR A 415 33.35 -8.36 -5.69
N GLN A 416 34.62 -8.71 -5.61
CA GLN A 416 35.46 -8.41 -4.45
C GLN A 416 35.93 -6.96 -4.52
N THR A 417 35.68 -6.18 -3.44
CA THR A 417 36.09 -4.78 -3.33
C THR A 417 36.40 -4.39 -1.90
N ASP A 418 37.41 -3.55 -1.70
CA ASP A 418 37.68 -2.90 -0.39
C ASP A 418 36.90 -1.60 -0.23
N LYS A 419 36.35 -1.06 -1.30
CA LYS A 419 35.54 0.14 -1.28
C LYS A 419 34.09 -0.26 -1.06
N LEU A 420 33.50 0.14 0.07
CA LEU A 420 32.06 0.29 0.17
C LEU A 420 31.68 1.23 -0.98
N ILE A 421 31.00 0.68 -1.99
CA ILE A 421 30.34 1.52 -2.98
C ILE A 421 29.37 2.37 -2.15
N ASP A 422 29.55 3.67 -2.23
CA ASP A 422 28.67 4.62 -1.56
C ASP A 422 27.22 4.19 -1.87
N HIS A 423 26.33 4.21 -0.86
CA HIS A 423 24.93 3.78 -1.00
C HIS A 423 24.16 4.44 -2.17
N GLN A 424 24.84 5.28 -2.93
CA GLN A 424 24.30 5.93 -4.12
C GLN A 424 24.18 4.99 -5.34
N ASP A 425 24.97 3.92 -5.47
CA ASP A 425 24.81 2.98 -6.57
C ASP A 425 24.10 1.69 -6.16
N ILE A 426 22.83 1.85 -5.76
CA ILE A 426 21.92 0.74 -5.44
C ILE A 426 21.54 -0.11 -6.68
N THR A 427 22.03 0.25 -7.83
CA THR A 427 21.68 -0.40 -9.13
C THR A 427 22.79 -1.27 -9.69
N PHE A 428 23.86 -1.53 -8.92
CA PHE A 428 24.97 -2.39 -9.35
C PHE A 428 24.55 -3.87 -9.33
N PRO A 429 24.61 -4.59 -10.48
CA PRO A 429 23.95 -5.87 -10.66
C PRO A 429 24.76 -7.09 -10.18
N MET A 430 25.68 -6.93 -9.25
CA MET A 430 26.43 -8.02 -8.61
C MET A 430 26.41 -7.90 -7.10
N MET A 431 26.68 -9.00 -6.40
CA MET A 431 26.89 -8.98 -4.96
C MET A 431 28.30 -8.49 -4.64
N LEU A 432 28.40 -7.41 -3.84
CA LEU A 432 29.66 -6.88 -3.38
C LEU A 432 30.15 -7.65 -2.16
N VAL A 433 31.45 -8.01 -2.16
CA VAL A 433 32.02 -8.84 -1.08
C VAL A 433 33.39 -8.31 -0.64
N SER A 434 33.73 -8.54 0.65
CA SER A 434 35.06 -8.25 1.20
C SER A 434 36.12 -9.22 0.68
N LYS A 435 37.40 -8.94 1.00
CA LYS A 435 38.51 -9.86 0.68
C LYS A 435 38.45 -11.17 1.48
N GLU A 436 37.85 -11.13 2.63
CA GLU A 436 37.69 -12.28 3.53
C GLU A 436 36.49 -13.15 3.15
N PHE A 437 35.63 -12.69 2.26
CA PHE A 437 34.44 -13.42 1.83
C PHE A 437 34.82 -14.73 1.12
N MET A 438 34.29 -15.81 1.64
CA MET A 438 34.40 -17.14 1.04
C MET A 438 33.02 -17.61 0.61
N PRO A 439 32.77 -17.83 -0.69
CA PRO A 439 31.48 -18.34 -1.14
C PRO A 439 31.22 -19.72 -0.55
N GLN A 440 30.15 -19.84 0.19
CA GLN A 440 29.72 -21.13 0.73
C GLN A 440 29.14 -22.00 -0.38
N ARG A 441 29.16 -23.32 -0.17
CA ARG A 441 28.41 -24.24 -1.03
C ARG A 441 26.94 -23.79 -1.05
N LEU A 442 26.37 -23.68 -2.23
CA LEU A 442 24.97 -23.31 -2.40
C LEU A 442 24.08 -24.42 -1.82
N ASP A 443 23.48 -24.16 -0.69
CA ASP A 443 22.46 -24.99 -0.07
C ASP A 443 21.22 -24.11 0.16
N LEU A 444 20.06 -24.53 -0.35
CA LEU A 444 18.84 -23.75 -0.26
C LEU A 444 18.15 -23.99 1.08
N TYR A 445 17.82 -22.90 1.78
CA TYR A 445 17.05 -22.94 3.03
C TYR A 445 16.23 -21.64 3.19
N ILE A 446 15.19 -21.69 4.02
CA ILE A 446 14.36 -20.52 4.36
C ILE A 446 15.23 -19.52 5.14
N GLY A 447 15.23 -18.25 4.72
CA GLY A 447 16.08 -17.21 5.26
C GLY A 447 17.36 -16.92 4.46
N LEU A 448 17.74 -17.82 3.51
CA LEU A 448 18.87 -17.59 2.63
C LEU A 448 18.63 -16.35 1.76
N ASN A 449 19.65 -15.50 1.60
CA ASN A 449 19.64 -14.48 0.55
C ASN A 449 19.69 -15.15 -0.82
N PRO A 450 18.68 -14.97 -1.67
CA PRO A 450 18.61 -15.60 -2.98
C PRO A 450 19.55 -14.90 -3.97
N SER A 451 20.80 -15.40 -4.04
CA SER A 451 21.82 -14.94 -4.98
C SER A 451 22.49 -16.17 -5.61
N PHE A 452 22.15 -16.44 -6.87
CA PHE A 452 22.62 -17.60 -7.65
C PHE A 452 22.40 -17.34 -9.15
N LEU A 453 23.00 -18.21 -9.97
CA LEU A 453 22.89 -18.14 -11.42
C LEU A 453 21.88 -19.19 -11.92
N LEU A 454 21.24 -18.90 -13.05
CA LEU A 454 20.34 -19.83 -13.74
C LEU A 454 20.94 -20.22 -15.09
N GLU A 455 21.25 -21.52 -15.19
CA GLU A 455 21.88 -22.12 -16.35
C GLU A 455 20.88 -22.99 -17.11
N LYS A 456 20.85 -22.84 -18.42
CA LYS A 456 20.09 -23.68 -19.34
C LYS A 456 20.98 -24.19 -20.46
N SER A 457 21.04 -25.53 -20.61
CA SER A 457 21.87 -26.19 -21.64
C SER A 457 23.35 -25.75 -21.62
N GLY A 458 23.93 -25.56 -20.43
CA GLY A 458 25.34 -25.15 -20.28
C GLY A 458 25.58 -23.63 -20.41
N VAL A 459 24.54 -22.82 -20.61
CA VAL A 459 24.66 -21.37 -20.80
C VAL A 459 23.95 -20.64 -19.67
N ILE A 460 24.63 -19.70 -19.01
CA ILE A 460 24.05 -18.80 -18.01
C ILE A 460 23.35 -17.66 -18.73
N THR A 461 22.02 -17.61 -18.61
CA THR A 461 21.20 -16.60 -19.27
C THR A 461 20.52 -15.66 -18.29
N HIS A 462 20.37 -16.07 -17.02
CA HIS A 462 19.78 -15.26 -15.97
C HIS A 462 20.63 -15.34 -14.69
N ALA A 463 20.51 -14.32 -13.89
CA ALA A 463 21.04 -14.30 -12.52
C ALA A 463 19.95 -13.86 -11.54
N VAL A 464 19.94 -14.46 -10.36
CA VAL A 464 19.20 -13.90 -9.23
C VAL A 464 20.23 -13.24 -8.32
N VAL A 465 20.11 -11.92 -8.15
CA VAL A 465 21.02 -11.11 -7.34
C VAL A 465 20.21 -10.44 -6.25
N ASN A 466 20.46 -10.78 -5.00
CA ASN A 466 19.69 -10.26 -3.87
C ASN A 466 18.16 -10.33 -4.12
N GLY A 467 17.69 -11.46 -4.65
CA GLY A 467 16.26 -11.68 -4.89
C GLY A 467 15.67 -10.94 -6.11
N PHE A 468 16.49 -10.31 -6.93
CA PHE A 468 16.07 -9.75 -8.21
C PHE A 468 16.48 -10.68 -9.34
N LEU A 469 15.55 -11.01 -10.21
CA LEU A 469 15.83 -11.76 -11.43
C LEU A 469 16.37 -10.80 -12.50
N ILE A 470 17.51 -11.12 -13.04
CA ILE A 470 18.18 -10.35 -14.10
C ILE A 470 18.26 -11.22 -15.36
N ASP A 471 17.59 -10.82 -16.42
CA ASP A 471 17.81 -11.31 -17.76
C ASP A 471 19.13 -10.71 -18.27
N LEU A 472 20.14 -11.53 -18.49
CA LEU A 472 21.48 -11.04 -18.82
C LEU A 472 21.61 -10.46 -20.25
N GLU A 473 20.56 -10.56 -21.06
CA GLU A 473 20.48 -9.86 -22.34
C GLU A 473 19.87 -8.47 -22.21
N LYS A 474 18.93 -8.30 -21.26
CA LYS A 474 18.22 -7.02 -21.03
C LYS A 474 18.88 -6.14 -19.98
N GLY A 475 19.63 -6.74 -19.04
CA GLY A 475 20.20 -6.04 -17.89
C GLY A 475 19.21 -5.79 -16.76
N VAL A 476 19.50 -4.80 -15.91
CA VAL A 476 18.66 -4.44 -14.75
C VAL A 476 17.63 -3.39 -15.12
N ASP A 477 16.44 -3.50 -14.53
CA ASP A 477 15.38 -2.50 -14.64
C ASP A 477 15.43 -1.46 -13.49
N SER A 478 14.51 -0.51 -13.52
CA SER A 478 14.42 0.58 -12.53
C SER A 478 13.99 0.14 -11.14
N SER A 479 13.47 -1.07 -10.99
CA SER A 479 13.04 -1.63 -9.69
C SER A 479 14.21 -2.26 -8.92
N PHE A 480 15.33 -2.53 -9.58
CA PHE A 480 16.51 -3.14 -8.99
C PHE A 480 17.15 -2.22 -7.94
N ARG A 481 17.25 -2.72 -6.70
CA ARG A 481 17.82 -1.98 -5.56
C ARG A 481 18.68 -2.89 -4.70
N ASN A 482 19.97 -2.96 -5.01
CA ASN A 482 20.92 -3.79 -4.29
C ASN A 482 22.08 -2.94 -3.75
N ALA A 483 22.21 -2.85 -2.44
CA ALA A 483 23.36 -2.21 -1.78
C ALA A 483 23.98 -3.14 -0.71
N LEU A 484 23.79 -4.44 -0.85
CA LEU A 484 24.36 -5.40 0.10
C LEU A 484 25.87 -5.54 -0.10
N TYR A 485 26.60 -5.47 1.01
CA TYR A 485 28.01 -5.81 1.12
C TYR A 485 28.17 -6.96 2.08
N LEU A 486 28.75 -8.06 1.63
CA LEU A 486 28.97 -9.27 2.44
C LEU A 486 30.43 -9.34 2.89
N LYS A 487 30.64 -9.56 4.19
CA LYS A 487 31.99 -9.70 4.79
C LYS A 487 32.42 -11.14 4.85
#